data_594614003ca4298effd1a22fd58f8474
#
_entry.id   594614003ca4298effd1a22fd58f8474
#
_cell.length_a   1.000
_cell.length_b   1.000
_cell.length_c   1.000
_cell.angle_alpha   90.00
_cell.angle_beta   90.00
_cell.angle_gamma   90.00
#
_symmetry.space_group_name_H-M   'P 1'
#
loop_
_entity.id
_entity.type
_entity.pdbx_description
1 polymer ?
#
loop_
_entity_poly.entity_id
_entity_poly.type
_entity_poly.pdbx_seq_one_letter_code
_entity_poly.pdbx_strand_id
1 'polypeptide(L)'
;MAKELIKGNVAFAEAAIRAGCEAYFGYPITPQTEALEHMSRRMVELDRVFLQAESEVAAINMVYGAAAAGARVMTSSSSPGISLMQEGFSYIAASDVPVVVVDVMRGGPGLGNIQPSQSDYNQVTKSAGHGDFHRPVGGALDSSQMGASSSPRRASCT
;
A
#
# COMPACT_ATOMS: atom_id res chain seq x y z
N MET A 1 25.25 8.90 -8.01
CA MET A 1 23.94 8.70 -8.67
C MET A 1 23.37 10.06 -9.02
N ALA A 2 22.89 10.26 -10.25
CA ALA A 2 22.22 11.50 -10.64
C ALA A 2 20.91 11.65 -9.84
N LYS A 3 20.61 12.88 -9.41
CA LYS A 3 19.34 13.21 -8.76
C LYS A 3 18.29 13.40 -9.87
N GLU A 4 17.15 12.78 -9.73
CA GLU A 4 16.03 12.87 -10.65
C GLU A 4 14.81 13.43 -9.92
N LEU A 5 14.07 14.32 -10.56
CA LEU A 5 12.81 14.83 -10.03
C LEU A 5 11.66 13.97 -10.58
N ILE A 6 11.00 13.24 -9.71
CA ILE A 6 9.89 12.36 -10.08
C ILE A 6 8.66 12.63 -9.19
N LYS A 7 7.48 12.22 -9.67
CA LYS A 7 6.25 12.31 -8.87
C LYS A 7 6.32 11.38 -7.65
N GLY A 8 5.75 11.79 -6.52
CA GLY A 8 5.73 11.01 -5.28
C GLY A 8 5.11 9.62 -5.45
N ASN A 9 4.01 9.51 -6.23
CA ASN A 9 3.38 8.23 -6.54
C ASN A 9 4.32 7.26 -7.27
N VAL A 10 5.12 7.77 -8.21
CA VAL A 10 6.13 6.96 -8.91
C VAL A 10 7.28 6.60 -7.98
N ALA A 11 7.68 7.53 -7.10
CA ALA A 11 8.79 7.31 -6.17
C ALA A 11 8.52 6.17 -5.19
N PHE A 12 7.35 6.17 -4.53
CA PHE A 12 7.06 5.09 -3.59
C PHE A 12 6.84 3.74 -4.30
N ALA A 13 6.21 3.74 -5.48
CA ALA A 13 6.01 2.53 -6.26
C ALA A 13 7.35 1.90 -6.68
N GLU A 14 8.27 2.70 -7.21
CA GLU A 14 9.62 2.24 -7.57
C GLU A 14 10.43 1.80 -6.34
N ALA A 15 10.28 2.48 -5.20
CA ALA A 15 10.92 2.08 -3.95
C ALA A 15 10.42 0.71 -3.47
N ALA A 16 9.13 0.43 -3.53
CA ALA A 16 8.54 -0.86 -3.19
C ALA A 16 9.08 -1.99 -4.11
N ILE A 17 9.16 -1.72 -5.41
CA ILE A 17 9.74 -2.66 -6.38
C ILE A 17 11.19 -2.99 -6.04
N ARG A 18 12.01 -1.99 -5.72
CA ARG A 18 13.41 -2.15 -5.33
C ARG A 18 13.57 -2.85 -3.98
N ALA A 19 12.63 -2.64 -3.05
CA ALA A 19 12.57 -3.35 -1.78
C ALA A 19 12.15 -4.83 -1.93
N GLY A 20 11.80 -5.26 -3.16
CA GLY A 20 11.49 -6.63 -3.48
C GLY A 20 10.00 -6.97 -3.38
N CYS A 21 9.10 -6.03 -3.64
CA CYS A 21 7.68 -6.31 -3.80
C CYS A 21 7.48 -7.35 -4.91
N GLU A 22 6.82 -8.47 -4.61
CA GLU A 22 6.62 -9.60 -5.52
C GLU A 22 5.25 -9.56 -6.18
N ALA A 23 4.25 -9.00 -5.50
CA ALA A 23 2.91 -8.88 -6.03
C ALA A 23 2.26 -7.54 -5.66
N TYR A 24 1.51 -6.98 -6.60
CA TYR A 24 0.70 -5.80 -6.40
C TYR A 24 -0.72 -6.04 -6.92
N PHE A 25 -1.69 -5.78 -6.07
CA PHE A 25 -3.11 -5.82 -6.40
C PHE A 25 -3.72 -4.46 -6.07
N GLY A 26 -4.42 -3.85 -7.02
CA GLY A 26 -4.97 -2.53 -6.79
C GLY A 26 -6.17 -2.21 -7.67
N TYR A 27 -6.89 -1.16 -7.29
CA TYR A 27 -7.98 -0.59 -8.04
C TYR A 27 -7.71 0.92 -8.26
N PRO A 28 -7.93 1.46 -9.47
CA PRO A 28 -7.58 2.84 -9.78
C PRO A 28 -8.48 3.83 -9.03
N ILE A 29 -7.84 4.80 -8.37
CA ILE A 29 -8.51 5.89 -7.66
C ILE A 29 -7.62 7.13 -7.63
N THR A 30 -8.20 8.32 -7.80
CA THR A 30 -7.49 9.61 -7.67
C THR A 30 -7.21 9.91 -6.18
N PRO A 31 -6.00 10.37 -5.80
CA PRO A 31 -4.85 10.74 -6.64
C PRO A 31 -3.76 9.64 -6.75
N GLN A 32 -4.08 8.38 -6.54
CA GLN A 32 -3.14 7.25 -6.50
C GLN A 32 -2.85 6.66 -7.90
N THR A 33 -3.59 7.04 -8.94
CA THR A 33 -3.60 6.39 -10.26
C THR A 33 -2.21 6.22 -10.88
N GLU A 34 -1.31 7.21 -10.77
CA GLU A 34 0.03 7.10 -11.34
C GLU A 34 0.89 6.00 -10.68
N ALA A 35 0.63 5.68 -9.40
CA ALA A 35 1.31 4.57 -8.74
C ALA A 35 0.88 3.24 -9.36
N LEU A 36 -0.42 3.03 -9.55
CA LEU A 36 -0.97 1.83 -10.19
C LEU A 36 -0.46 1.68 -11.63
N GLU A 37 -0.45 2.77 -12.42
CA GLU A 37 0.09 2.80 -13.78
C GLU A 37 1.59 2.45 -13.80
N HIS A 38 2.37 2.95 -12.85
CA HIS A 38 3.79 2.62 -12.74
C HIS A 38 3.97 1.13 -12.41
N MET A 39 3.24 0.63 -11.42
CA MET A 39 3.29 -0.78 -11.02
C MET A 39 2.87 -1.71 -12.16
N SER A 40 1.84 -1.36 -12.94
CA SER A 40 1.35 -2.19 -14.05
C SER A 40 2.42 -2.43 -15.12
N ARG A 41 3.28 -1.48 -15.37
CA ARG A 41 4.39 -1.61 -16.32
C ARG A 41 5.59 -2.32 -15.70
N ARG A 42 6.04 -1.81 -14.55
CA ARG A 42 7.29 -2.26 -13.95
C ARG A 42 7.25 -3.69 -13.40
N MET A 43 6.13 -4.08 -12.81
CA MET A 43 5.98 -5.45 -12.28
C MET A 43 6.03 -6.48 -13.41
N VAL A 44 5.36 -6.18 -14.54
CA VAL A 44 5.37 -7.05 -15.71
C VAL A 44 6.77 -7.13 -16.35
N GLU A 45 7.49 -5.99 -16.47
CA GLU A 45 8.87 -5.97 -16.97
C GLU A 45 9.84 -6.83 -16.13
N LEU A 46 9.54 -7.00 -14.85
CA LEU A 46 10.35 -7.74 -13.89
C LEU A 46 9.85 -9.19 -13.65
N ASP A 47 8.89 -9.64 -14.45
CA ASP A 47 8.24 -10.95 -14.29
C ASP A 47 7.64 -11.14 -12.87
N ARG A 48 7.03 -10.08 -12.33
CA ARG A 48 6.34 -10.07 -11.05
C ARG A 48 4.84 -9.92 -11.24
N VAL A 49 4.08 -10.23 -10.19
CA VAL A 49 2.62 -10.23 -10.26
C VAL A 49 2.07 -8.81 -10.18
N PHE A 50 1.30 -8.44 -11.18
CA PHE A 50 0.43 -7.27 -11.17
C PHE A 50 -0.98 -7.68 -11.59
N LEU A 51 -1.98 -7.24 -10.83
CA LEU A 51 -3.38 -7.43 -11.20
C LEU A 51 -4.22 -6.24 -10.77
N GLN A 52 -4.94 -5.66 -11.72
CA GLN A 52 -5.97 -4.69 -11.44
C GLN A 52 -7.25 -5.43 -11.05
N ALA A 53 -7.63 -5.31 -9.78
CA ALA A 53 -8.86 -5.89 -9.27
C ALA A 53 -10.11 -5.12 -9.78
N GLU A 54 -11.27 -5.73 -9.68
CA GLU A 54 -12.55 -5.11 -10.03
C GLU A 54 -13.07 -4.13 -8.94
N SER A 55 -12.48 -4.15 -7.75
CA SER A 55 -12.82 -3.28 -6.63
C SER A 55 -11.71 -3.28 -5.57
N GLU A 56 -11.75 -2.31 -4.67
CA GLU A 56 -10.84 -2.27 -3.52
C GLU A 56 -11.08 -3.45 -2.56
N VAL A 57 -12.32 -3.91 -2.41
CA VAL A 57 -12.65 -5.10 -1.62
C VAL A 57 -11.97 -6.34 -2.19
N ALA A 58 -12.01 -6.52 -3.51
CA ALA A 58 -11.30 -7.62 -4.15
C ALA A 58 -9.79 -7.47 -4.01
N ALA A 59 -9.25 -6.26 -4.21
CA ALA A 59 -7.81 -6.00 -4.09
C ALA A 59 -7.27 -6.39 -2.72
N ILE A 60 -7.93 -5.97 -1.63
CA ILE A 60 -7.44 -6.25 -0.28
C ILE A 60 -7.51 -7.74 0.07
N ASN A 61 -8.51 -8.47 -0.43
CA ASN A 61 -8.61 -9.92 -0.25
C ASN A 61 -7.52 -10.68 -1.03
N MET A 62 -7.18 -10.22 -2.26
CA MET A 62 -6.05 -10.78 -3.02
C MET A 62 -4.72 -10.53 -2.30
N VAL A 63 -4.53 -9.32 -1.75
CA VAL A 63 -3.37 -8.95 -0.92
C VAL A 63 -3.26 -9.87 0.29
N TYR A 64 -4.35 -10.06 1.02
CA TYR A 64 -4.40 -10.95 2.18
C TYR A 64 -4.00 -12.38 1.81
N GLY A 65 -4.60 -12.94 0.74
CA GLY A 65 -4.28 -14.29 0.28
C GLY A 65 -2.83 -14.46 -0.16
N ALA A 66 -2.28 -13.49 -0.91
CA ALA A 66 -0.90 -13.51 -1.35
C ALA A 66 0.10 -13.38 -0.17
N ALA A 67 -0.18 -12.51 0.79
CA ALA A 67 0.61 -12.37 2.01
C ALA A 67 0.60 -13.65 2.85
N ALA A 68 -0.56 -14.28 3.00
CA ALA A 68 -0.71 -15.56 3.71
C ALA A 68 0.05 -16.70 3.02
N ALA A 69 0.22 -16.63 1.69
CA ALA A 69 1.06 -17.55 0.94
C ALA A 69 2.58 -17.23 1.03
N GLY A 70 2.96 -16.19 1.76
CA GLY A 70 4.35 -15.80 1.99
C GLY A 70 4.95 -14.81 0.99
N ALA A 71 4.16 -14.27 0.06
CA ALA A 71 4.64 -13.27 -0.88
C ALA A 71 4.79 -11.89 -0.23
N ARG A 72 5.81 -11.13 -0.66
CA ARG A 72 5.93 -9.70 -0.33
C ARG A 72 4.99 -8.89 -1.20
N VAL A 73 3.89 -8.47 -0.63
CA VAL A 73 2.77 -7.86 -1.35
C VAL A 73 2.50 -6.45 -0.88
N MET A 74 2.07 -5.62 -1.83
CA MET A 74 1.67 -4.25 -1.56
C MET A 74 0.35 -3.93 -2.29
N THR A 75 -0.42 -3.03 -1.70
CA THR A 75 -1.50 -2.30 -2.37
C THR A 75 -1.42 -0.82 -2.07
N SER A 76 -2.12 -0.03 -2.86
CA SER A 76 -2.32 1.38 -2.57
C SER A 76 -3.74 1.81 -2.95
N SER A 77 -4.27 2.76 -2.20
CA SER A 77 -5.60 3.30 -2.44
C SER A 77 -5.71 4.74 -1.90
N SER A 78 -6.90 5.26 -1.83
CA SER A 78 -7.24 6.58 -1.30
C SER A 78 -8.60 6.51 -0.61
N SER A 79 -8.91 7.47 0.19
CA SER A 79 -10.07 7.62 1.09
C SER A 79 -11.28 6.67 0.90
N PRO A 80 -12.08 6.72 -0.20
CA PRO A 80 -13.21 5.79 -0.36
C PRO A 80 -12.76 4.34 -0.47
N GLY A 81 -11.64 4.07 -1.16
CA GLY A 81 -11.09 2.74 -1.27
C GLY A 81 -10.55 2.22 0.05
N ILE A 82 -9.89 3.07 0.83
CA ILE A 82 -9.47 2.74 2.20
C ILE A 82 -10.66 2.38 3.07
N SER A 83 -11.77 3.08 2.93
CA SER A 83 -13.03 2.75 3.64
C SER A 83 -13.56 1.37 3.26
N LEU A 84 -13.52 1.01 1.97
CA LEU A 84 -13.94 -0.31 1.49
C LEU A 84 -13.02 -1.44 1.92
N MET A 85 -11.75 -1.14 2.18
CA MET A 85 -10.75 -2.13 2.61
C MET A 85 -10.77 -2.44 4.12
N GLN A 86 -11.59 -1.78 4.93
CA GLN A 86 -11.54 -1.85 6.41
C GLN A 86 -11.67 -3.28 6.96
N GLU A 87 -12.58 -4.08 6.42
CA GLU A 87 -12.72 -5.47 6.83
C GLU A 87 -11.45 -6.28 6.54
N GLY A 88 -10.86 -6.09 5.35
CA GLY A 88 -9.60 -6.73 4.97
C GLY A 88 -8.44 -6.35 5.88
N PHE A 89 -8.35 -5.09 6.31
CA PHE A 89 -7.34 -4.65 7.27
C PHE A 89 -7.47 -5.39 8.61
N SER A 90 -8.68 -5.61 9.08
CA SER A 90 -8.91 -6.35 10.33
C SER A 90 -8.48 -7.82 10.21
N TYR A 91 -8.68 -8.47 9.07
CA TYR A 91 -8.21 -9.83 8.82
C TYR A 91 -6.69 -9.91 8.75
N ILE A 92 -6.05 -8.98 8.04
CA ILE A 92 -4.60 -8.88 7.93
C ILE A 92 -3.96 -8.69 9.31
N ALA A 93 -4.51 -7.77 10.11
CA ALA A 93 -4.03 -7.50 11.46
C ALA A 93 -4.24 -8.70 12.40
N ALA A 94 -5.41 -9.34 12.36
CA ALA A 94 -5.72 -10.50 13.21
C ALA A 94 -4.87 -11.73 12.89
N SER A 95 -4.43 -11.86 11.63
CA SER A 95 -3.61 -13.00 11.16
C SER A 95 -2.10 -12.70 11.20
N ASP A 96 -1.70 -11.49 11.57
CA ASP A 96 -0.29 -11.03 11.64
C ASP A 96 0.49 -11.28 10.34
N VAL A 97 -0.17 -11.16 9.18
CA VAL A 97 0.49 -11.31 7.87
C VAL A 97 1.14 -10.01 7.41
N PRO A 98 2.37 -10.05 6.86
CA PRO A 98 3.11 -8.85 6.47
C PRO A 98 2.57 -8.27 5.16
N VAL A 99 1.95 -7.10 5.23
CA VAL A 99 1.41 -6.37 4.07
C VAL A 99 1.84 -4.91 4.14
N VAL A 100 2.14 -4.32 2.99
CA VAL A 100 2.31 -2.87 2.86
C VAL A 100 1.08 -2.28 2.19
N VAL A 101 0.42 -1.36 2.87
CA VAL A 101 -0.69 -0.56 2.33
C VAL A 101 -0.27 0.90 2.28
N VAL A 102 -0.37 1.51 1.12
CA VAL A 102 -0.07 2.94 0.94
C VAL A 102 -1.38 3.70 0.75
N ASP A 103 -1.69 4.56 1.70
CA ASP A 103 -2.81 5.47 1.61
C ASP A 103 -2.36 6.82 1.04
N VAL A 104 -2.77 7.09 -0.20
CA VAL A 104 -2.59 8.40 -0.84
C VAL A 104 -3.77 9.28 -0.43
N MET A 105 -3.65 9.87 0.74
CA MET A 105 -4.74 10.51 1.47
C MET A 105 -5.39 11.66 0.71
N ARG A 106 -6.71 11.69 0.74
CA ARG A 106 -7.54 12.80 0.28
C ARG A 106 -8.71 13.04 1.23
N GLY A 107 -9.40 14.17 1.09
CA GLY A 107 -10.63 14.44 1.86
C GLY A 107 -11.73 13.46 1.50
N GLY A 108 -12.33 12.89 2.49
CA GLY A 108 -13.42 11.98 2.20
C GLY A 108 -13.79 11.09 3.37
N PRO A 109 -14.59 10.05 3.17
CA PRO A 109 -14.87 9.29 1.93
C PRO A 109 -15.86 9.96 0.97
N GLY A 110 -16.15 11.25 1.12
CA GLY A 110 -17.15 11.96 0.33
C GLY A 110 -16.88 11.95 -1.18
N LEU A 111 -17.95 11.91 -1.94
CA LEU A 111 -17.91 11.85 -3.40
C LEU A 111 -17.25 13.11 -3.98
N GLY A 112 -16.27 12.90 -4.88
CA GLY A 112 -15.63 13.97 -5.64
C GLY A 112 -14.64 14.86 -4.89
N ASN A 113 -14.39 14.64 -3.60
CA ASN A 113 -13.37 15.38 -2.86
C ASN A 113 -12.00 14.76 -3.08
N ILE A 114 -11.16 15.42 -3.88
CA ILE A 114 -9.78 15.00 -4.20
C ILE A 114 -8.72 15.90 -3.53
N GLN A 115 -9.12 16.82 -2.68
CA GLN A 115 -8.21 17.70 -1.96
C GLN A 115 -7.40 16.90 -0.93
N PRO A 116 -6.10 17.15 -0.76
CA PRO A 116 -5.30 16.50 0.25
C PRO A 116 -5.89 16.70 1.67
N SER A 117 -6.00 15.61 2.42
CA SER A 117 -6.50 15.64 3.80
C SER A 117 -5.94 14.44 4.56
N GLN A 118 -5.80 14.56 5.87
CA GLN A 118 -5.32 13.48 6.75
C GLN A 118 -6.46 12.72 7.46
N SER A 119 -7.70 12.85 6.98
CA SER A 119 -8.87 12.20 7.60
C SER A 119 -8.79 10.68 7.59
N ASP A 120 -8.24 10.10 6.52
CA ASP A 120 -8.12 8.66 6.34
C ASP A 120 -7.22 7.99 7.37
N TYR A 121 -6.17 8.69 7.80
CA TYR A 121 -5.24 8.19 8.80
C TYR A 121 -5.94 7.70 10.09
N ASN A 122 -6.88 8.48 10.60
CA ASN A 122 -7.63 8.11 11.80
C ASN A 122 -8.51 6.87 11.58
N GLN A 123 -9.04 6.70 10.38
CA GLN A 123 -9.87 5.55 10.04
C GLN A 123 -9.04 4.26 10.03
N VAL A 124 -7.90 4.26 9.37
CA VAL A 124 -7.02 3.09 9.27
C VAL A 124 -6.42 2.72 10.62
N THR A 125 -5.87 3.68 11.35
CA THR A 125 -5.16 3.43 12.61
C THR A 125 -6.05 2.97 13.75
N LYS A 126 -7.36 3.25 13.69
CA LYS A 126 -8.31 2.86 14.75
C LYS A 126 -9.10 1.59 14.44
N SER A 127 -9.21 1.21 13.18
CA SER A 127 -10.04 0.06 12.78
C SER A 127 -9.37 -1.29 13.02
N ALA A 128 -8.06 -1.35 12.96
CA ALA A 128 -7.32 -2.62 13.01
C ALA A 128 -6.83 -3.01 14.41
N GLY A 129 -7.11 -2.21 15.45
CA GLY A 129 -6.93 -2.54 16.88
C GLY A 129 -5.55 -2.96 17.38
N HIS A 130 -4.66 -3.52 16.57
CA HIS A 130 -3.37 -4.09 16.99
C HIS A 130 -2.26 -4.05 15.92
N GLY A 131 -2.44 -3.34 14.82
CA GLY A 131 -1.40 -3.22 13.80
C GLY A 131 -0.42 -2.07 14.12
N ASP A 132 0.87 -2.31 13.95
CA ASP A 132 1.88 -1.25 13.89
C ASP A 132 1.71 -0.43 12.60
N PHE A 133 0.75 0.49 12.60
CA PHE A 133 0.60 1.45 11.52
C PHE A 133 1.65 2.54 11.69
N HIS A 134 2.69 2.49 10.87
CA HIS A 134 3.66 3.56 10.82
C HIS A 134 3.01 4.83 10.28
N ARG A 135 3.17 5.91 11.03
CA ARG A 135 2.64 7.24 10.72
C ARG A 135 3.08 7.67 9.33
N PRO A 136 2.14 8.07 8.44
CA PRO A 136 2.52 8.66 7.17
C PRO A 136 3.34 9.93 7.41
N VAL A 137 4.48 10.02 6.76
CA VAL A 137 5.27 11.26 6.74
C VAL A 137 4.58 12.20 5.76
N GLY A 138 3.86 13.16 6.30
CA GLY A 138 3.36 14.29 5.52
C GLY A 138 4.55 15.17 5.13
N GLY A 139 4.88 15.20 3.87
CA GLY A 139 6.02 15.89 3.32
C GLY A 139 6.86 14.92 2.47
N ALA A 140 7.63 15.45 1.54
CA ALA A 140 8.43 14.66 0.60
C ALA A 140 9.07 13.43 1.27
N LEU A 141 8.73 12.24 0.76
CA LEU A 141 9.29 11.00 1.23
C LEU A 141 10.81 11.06 1.15
N ASP A 142 11.46 11.15 2.29
CA ASP A 142 12.89 10.89 2.37
C ASP A 142 13.08 9.38 2.17
N SER A 143 13.67 9.02 1.05
CA SER A 143 13.98 7.63 0.69
C SER A 143 14.83 6.89 1.72
N SER A 144 15.46 7.61 2.64
CA SER A 144 16.24 7.03 3.74
C SER A 144 15.36 6.41 4.84
N GLN A 145 14.08 6.82 4.95
CA GLN A 145 13.16 6.30 5.98
C GLN A 145 12.39 5.04 5.54
N MET A 146 12.30 4.77 4.25
CA MET A 146 11.68 3.53 3.74
C MET A 146 12.52 2.27 3.98
N GLY A 147 13.81 2.42 4.35
CA GLY A 147 14.71 1.30 4.62
C GLY A 147 14.74 0.81 6.08
N ALA A 148 14.09 1.52 7.01
CA ALA A 148 14.33 1.31 8.44
C ALA A 148 13.31 0.41 9.17
N SER A 149 12.25 -0.08 8.52
CA SER A 149 11.20 -0.87 9.20
C SER A 149 11.11 -2.33 8.76
N SER A 150 12.11 -2.88 8.07
CA SER A 150 12.20 -4.32 7.86
C SER A 150 13.08 -4.96 8.95
N SER A 151 12.59 -4.99 10.19
CA SER A 151 13.11 -5.94 11.17
C SER A 151 12.53 -7.32 10.83
N PRO A 152 13.34 -8.29 10.41
CA PRO A 152 12.84 -9.64 10.23
C PRO A 152 12.59 -10.22 11.63
N ARG A 153 11.33 -10.30 12.03
CA ARG A 153 10.99 -11.19 13.13
C ARG A 153 11.31 -12.61 12.66
N ARG A 154 12.34 -13.21 13.24
CA ARG A 154 12.69 -14.60 13.02
C ARG A 154 11.46 -15.45 13.36
N ALA A 155 10.90 -16.12 12.37
CA ALA A 155 10.06 -17.27 12.60
C ALA A 155 10.92 -18.34 13.25
N SER A 156 10.79 -18.53 14.55
CA SER A 156 11.31 -19.71 15.24
C SER A 156 10.29 -20.81 15.04
N CYS A 157 10.52 -21.68 14.05
CA CYS A 157 9.90 -22.99 14.04
C CYS A 157 10.51 -23.82 15.19
N THR A 158 9.71 -24.18 16.15
CA THR A 158 9.91 -25.35 17.01
C THR A 158 8.76 -26.29 16.80
#